data_b6fc18e8bd8733e170e589bcd151dbe6
#
_entry.id   b6fc18e8bd8733e170e589bcd151dbe6
#
_cell.length_a   1.000
_cell.length_b   1.000
_cell.length_c   1.000
_cell.angle_alpha   90.00
_cell.angle_beta   90.00
_cell.angle_gamma   90.00
#
_symmetry.space_group_name_H-M   'P 1'
#
loop_
_entity.id
_entity.type
_entity.pdbx_description
1 polymer ?
#
loop_
_entity_poly.entity_id
_entity_poly.type
_entity_poly.pdbx_seq_one_letter_code
_entity_poly.pdbx_strand_id
1 'polypeptide(L)'
;MQLFELVSPRLFRPLAGPNRAFYAELLLLLWEECRHTADYSISRAEAVSRAEDYFAALAKPLALDADDAGDEAEQPTRDPHTLALGFLLRLRRTGWLEEQPGSYEEEPALAFVPEVAPLLEALEEILNPRVVTYTGKLYKAWQLLQNIGEEKSPYENVLREVASDLEADRKSTRLNSS
;
A
#
# COMPACT_ATOMS: atom_id res chain seq x y z
N MET A 1 -9.54 10.78 19.78
CA MET A 1 -8.70 9.71 19.22
C MET A 1 -7.70 10.38 18.28
N GLN A 2 -6.43 10.30 18.56
CA GLN A 2 -5.38 10.94 17.76
C GLN A 2 -4.65 9.86 16.95
N LEU A 3 -4.19 10.18 15.74
CA LEU A 3 -3.51 9.22 14.86
C LEU A 3 -2.35 8.50 15.55
N PHE A 4 -1.51 9.24 16.28
CA PHE A 4 -0.34 8.69 16.95
C PHE A 4 -0.62 7.98 18.29
N GLU A 5 -1.89 7.81 18.65
CA GLU A 5 -2.32 6.86 19.69
C GLU A 5 -2.49 5.45 19.11
N LEU A 6 -2.71 5.34 17.78
CA LEU A 6 -2.92 4.08 17.07
C LEU A 6 -1.66 3.58 16.37
N VAL A 7 -0.88 4.51 15.79
CA VAL A 7 0.32 4.16 15.03
C VAL A 7 1.56 4.78 15.66
N SER A 8 2.71 4.18 15.43
CA SER A 8 3.99 4.68 15.93
C SER A 8 4.24 6.13 15.47
N PRO A 9 4.66 7.05 16.36
CA PRO A 9 5.09 8.40 15.96
C PRO A 9 6.25 8.42 14.96
N ARG A 10 6.97 7.31 14.85
CA ARG A 10 8.10 7.14 13.93
C ARG A 10 7.72 6.52 12.60
N LEU A 11 6.42 6.19 12.39
CA LEU A 11 5.94 5.44 11.23
C LEU A 11 6.43 6.03 9.89
N PHE A 12 6.35 7.34 9.73
CA PHE A 12 6.69 8.00 8.46
C PHE A 12 8.19 8.25 8.23
N ARG A 13 9.06 7.97 9.21
CA ARG A 13 10.51 8.22 9.08
C ARG A 13 11.19 7.50 7.92
N PRO A 14 10.92 6.21 7.66
CA PRO A 14 11.50 5.53 6.50
C PRO A 14 11.14 6.20 5.17
N LEU A 15 9.92 6.73 5.07
CA LEU A 15 9.41 7.39 3.86
C LEU A 15 9.82 8.87 3.75
N ALA A 16 10.45 9.44 4.77
CA ALA A 16 10.95 10.82 4.79
C ALA A 16 12.49 10.91 4.64
N GLY A 17 13.20 9.79 4.83
CA GLY A 17 14.65 9.70 4.81
C GLY A 17 15.27 9.68 3.40
N PRO A 18 16.62 9.61 3.32
CA PRO A 18 17.34 9.52 2.05
C PRO A 18 17.01 8.24 1.27
N ASN A 19 16.72 7.14 1.97
CA ASN A 19 16.38 5.84 1.40
C ASN A 19 14.87 5.63 1.17
N ARG A 20 14.07 6.72 1.21
CA ARG A 20 12.60 6.65 1.12
C ARG A 20 12.05 5.85 -0.07
N ALA A 21 12.71 5.93 -1.23
CA ALA A 21 12.28 5.20 -2.42
C ALA A 21 12.40 3.68 -2.20
N PHE A 22 13.52 3.23 -1.64
CA PHE A 22 13.74 1.81 -1.36
C PHE A 22 12.81 1.26 -0.29
N TYR A 23 12.51 2.07 0.75
CA TYR A 23 11.50 1.67 1.76
C TYR A 23 10.11 1.56 1.15
N ALA A 24 9.71 2.49 0.28
CA ALA A 24 8.41 2.45 -0.37
C ALA A 24 8.28 1.21 -1.27
N GLU A 25 9.30 0.92 -2.08
CA GLU A 25 9.33 -0.25 -2.95
C GLU A 25 9.33 -1.56 -2.15
N LEU A 26 10.16 -1.65 -1.10
CA LEU A 26 10.22 -2.83 -0.23
C LEU A 26 8.90 -3.06 0.54
N LEU A 27 8.28 -2.00 1.05
CA LEU A 27 6.98 -2.09 1.72
C LEU A 27 5.91 -2.66 0.79
N LEU A 28 5.84 -2.19 -0.46
CA LEU A 28 4.86 -2.67 -1.42
C LEU A 28 5.15 -4.09 -1.90
N LEU A 29 6.44 -4.46 -2.04
CA LEU A 29 6.85 -5.82 -2.36
C LEU A 29 6.40 -6.80 -1.27
N LEU A 30 6.65 -6.48 -0.01
CA LEU A 30 6.22 -7.31 1.12
C LEU A 30 4.70 -7.31 1.29
N TRP A 31 4.04 -6.17 1.04
CA TRP A 31 2.59 -6.05 1.12
C TRP A 31 1.88 -6.96 0.12
N GLU A 32 2.38 -7.05 -1.11
CA GLU A 32 1.82 -7.95 -2.14
C GLU A 32 1.80 -9.41 -1.68
N GLU A 33 2.82 -9.84 -0.95
CA GLU A 33 2.89 -11.21 -0.41
C GLU A 33 1.95 -11.41 0.80
N CYS A 34 1.80 -10.39 1.65
CA CYS A 34 1.08 -10.49 2.92
C CYS A 34 -0.42 -10.19 2.81
N ARG A 35 -0.84 -9.33 1.90
CA ARG A 35 -2.22 -8.79 1.86
C ARG A 35 -3.33 -9.83 1.73
N HIS A 36 -3.00 -11.04 1.28
CA HIS A 36 -3.94 -12.14 1.12
C HIS A 36 -3.97 -13.10 2.31
N THR A 37 -3.07 -12.94 3.28
CA THR A 37 -3.07 -13.69 4.52
C THR A 37 -4.02 -13.03 5.54
N ALA A 38 -4.60 -13.84 6.45
CA ALA A 38 -5.61 -13.34 7.39
C ALA A 38 -5.04 -12.32 8.41
N ASP A 39 -3.75 -12.40 8.69
CA ASP A 39 -3.02 -11.60 9.66
C ASP A 39 -1.92 -10.72 9.03
N TYR A 40 -1.94 -10.56 7.70
CA TYR A 40 -0.95 -9.78 6.94
C TYR A 40 0.49 -10.20 7.22
N SER A 41 0.73 -11.50 7.42
CA SER A 41 2.03 -12.05 7.80
C SER A 41 2.73 -12.81 6.68
N ILE A 42 4.06 -12.87 6.79
CA ILE A 42 4.98 -13.63 5.95
C ILE A 42 6.04 -14.26 6.87
N SER A 43 6.53 -15.46 6.56
CA SER A 43 7.63 -16.02 7.34
C SER A 43 8.85 -15.08 7.32
N ARG A 44 9.57 -15.02 8.44
CA ARG A 44 10.77 -14.18 8.51
C ARG A 44 11.81 -14.56 7.46
N ALA A 45 11.97 -15.86 7.20
CA ALA A 45 12.92 -16.36 6.20
C ALA A 45 12.54 -15.88 4.79
N GLU A 46 11.26 -15.95 4.45
CA GLU A 46 10.77 -15.48 3.15
C GLU A 46 10.87 -13.95 3.01
N ALA A 47 10.52 -13.17 4.05
CA ALA A 47 10.68 -11.72 4.04
C ALA A 47 12.14 -11.30 3.81
N VAL A 48 13.10 -11.99 4.46
CA VAL A 48 14.54 -11.75 4.24
C VAL A 48 14.92 -12.12 2.81
N SER A 49 14.51 -13.28 2.31
CA SER A 49 14.83 -13.72 0.94
C SER A 49 14.30 -12.75 -0.12
N ARG A 50 13.04 -12.28 0.02
CA ARG A 50 12.46 -11.27 -0.89
C ARG A 50 13.21 -9.94 -0.87
N ALA A 51 13.59 -9.51 0.33
CA ALA A 51 14.38 -8.28 0.48
C ALA A 51 15.80 -8.43 -0.10
N GLU A 52 16.45 -9.59 0.08
CA GLU A 52 17.75 -9.88 -0.53
C GLU A 52 17.70 -9.84 -2.07
N ASP A 53 16.72 -10.50 -2.67
CA ASP A 53 16.50 -10.50 -4.12
C ASP A 53 16.31 -9.07 -4.65
N TYR A 54 15.51 -8.27 -3.92
CA TYR A 54 15.31 -6.87 -4.26
C TYR A 54 16.63 -6.08 -4.23
N PHE A 55 17.41 -6.18 -3.16
CA PHE A 55 18.70 -5.45 -3.05
C PHE A 55 19.78 -5.98 -3.99
N ALA A 56 19.79 -7.27 -4.29
CA ALA A 56 20.69 -7.86 -5.28
C ALA A 56 20.45 -7.26 -6.68
N ALA A 57 19.21 -6.98 -7.04
CA ALA A 57 18.85 -6.39 -8.32
C ALA A 57 19.28 -4.92 -8.45
N LEU A 58 19.45 -4.17 -7.34
CA LEU A 58 19.78 -2.74 -7.37
C LEU A 58 21.21 -2.42 -7.82
N ALA A 59 22.13 -3.34 -7.73
CA ALA A 59 23.52 -3.26 -8.18
C ALA A 59 24.33 -2.00 -7.71
N LYS A 60 23.84 -1.26 -6.69
CA LYS A 60 24.51 -0.06 -6.14
C LYS A 60 24.67 -0.16 -4.61
N PRO A 61 25.75 0.45 -4.05
CA PRO A 61 25.92 0.51 -2.61
C PRO A 61 24.89 1.44 -1.99
N LEU A 62 24.34 1.03 -0.85
CA LEU A 62 23.43 1.81 -0.03
C LEU A 62 23.99 1.92 1.39
N ALA A 63 23.85 3.09 2.01
CA ALA A 63 24.07 3.27 3.44
C ALA A 63 22.76 3.05 4.17
N LEU A 64 22.80 2.30 5.26
CA LEU A 64 21.65 2.20 6.17
C LEU A 64 21.43 3.55 6.85
N ASP A 65 20.17 3.91 7.06
CA ASP A 65 19.83 5.14 7.76
C ASP A 65 20.30 5.05 9.21
N ALA A 66 20.94 6.12 9.71
CA ALA A 66 21.26 6.24 11.13
C ALA A 66 19.99 6.12 11.97
N ASP A 67 20.11 5.45 13.10
CA ASP A 67 19.00 5.35 14.07
C ASP A 67 18.92 6.65 14.89
N ASP A 68 17.73 6.98 15.37
CA ASP A 68 17.50 8.16 16.23
C ASP A 68 18.22 8.08 17.58
N ALA A 69 18.79 6.93 17.92
CA ALA A 69 19.59 6.70 19.11
C ALA A 69 21.00 7.30 19.05
N GLY A 70 21.36 7.96 17.95
CA GLY A 70 22.69 8.56 17.77
C GLY A 70 23.73 7.63 17.16
N ASP A 71 23.31 6.47 16.66
CA ASP A 71 24.19 5.61 15.87
C ASP A 71 24.59 6.33 14.59
N GLU A 72 25.87 6.34 14.28
CA GLU A 72 26.36 6.86 13.01
C GLU A 72 25.77 6.04 11.86
N ALA A 73 25.48 6.71 10.73
CA ALA A 73 25.06 6.02 9.53
C ALA A 73 26.12 4.98 9.13
N GLU A 74 25.72 3.75 8.91
CA GLU A 74 26.63 2.70 8.51
C GLU A 74 27.26 3.01 7.17
N GLN A 75 28.48 2.50 6.95
CA GLN A 75 29.17 2.67 5.66
C GLN A 75 28.33 2.03 4.55
N PRO A 76 28.32 2.64 3.34
CA PRO A 76 27.59 2.07 2.22
C PRO A 76 28.04 0.63 1.93
N THR A 77 27.08 -0.29 1.91
CA THR A 77 27.30 -1.70 1.58
C THR A 77 26.60 -2.10 0.29
N ARG A 78 27.10 -3.16 -0.34
CA ARG A 78 26.43 -3.84 -1.47
C ARG A 78 25.96 -5.23 -1.09
N ASP A 79 26.20 -5.66 0.15
CA ASP A 79 25.78 -6.96 0.59
C ASP A 79 24.25 -7.00 0.76
N PRO A 80 23.52 -7.76 -0.10
CA PRO A 80 22.07 -7.79 -0.07
C PRO A 80 21.51 -8.26 1.26
N HIS A 81 22.18 -9.22 1.91
CA HIS A 81 21.75 -9.76 3.19
C HIS A 81 21.81 -8.70 4.30
N THR A 82 22.93 -7.97 4.40
CA THR A 82 23.09 -6.87 5.36
C THR A 82 22.03 -5.78 5.13
N LEU A 83 21.78 -5.41 3.86
CA LEU A 83 20.76 -4.43 3.50
C LEU A 83 19.36 -4.94 3.88
N ALA A 84 19.01 -6.18 3.52
CA ALA A 84 17.72 -6.77 3.85
C ALA A 84 17.43 -6.73 5.36
N LEU A 85 18.38 -7.21 6.17
CA LEU A 85 18.23 -7.20 7.63
C LEU A 85 18.11 -5.78 8.20
N GLY A 86 18.93 -4.84 7.74
CA GLY A 86 18.90 -3.45 8.19
C GLY A 86 17.58 -2.75 7.87
N PHE A 87 17.09 -2.89 6.62
CA PHE A 87 15.82 -2.32 6.20
C PHE A 87 14.63 -2.93 6.94
N LEU A 88 14.57 -4.25 7.08
CA LEU A 88 13.51 -4.93 7.83
C LEU A 88 13.52 -4.54 9.32
N LEU A 89 14.71 -4.45 9.94
CA LEU A 89 14.84 -3.99 11.31
C LEU A 89 14.32 -2.56 11.47
N ARG A 90 14.61 -1.67 10.54
CA ARG A 90 14.12 -0.29 10.55
C ARG A 90 12.60 -0.24 10.41
N LEU A 91 12.00 -1.02 9.52
CA LEU A 91 10.55 -1.11 9.37
C LEU A 91 9.87 -1.61 10.66
N ARG A 92 10.48 -2.56 11.37
CA ARG A 92 9.99 -3.00 12.68
C ARG A 92 10.11 -1.90 13.74
N ARG A 93 11.25 -1.24 13.86
CA ARG A 93 11.48 -0.17 14.85
C ARG A 93 10.59 1.06 14.63
N THR A 94 10.14 1.28 13.41
CA THR A 94 9.27 2.40 13.06
C THR A 94 7.78 2.05 13.11
N GLY A 95 7.42 0.78 13.28
CA GLY A 95 6.04 0.34 13.48
C GLY A 95 5.28 0.03 12.20
N TRP A 96 5.98 -0.30 11.11
CA TRP A 96 5.36 -0.89 9.92
C TRP A 96 5.16 -2.39 10.06
N LEU A 97 6.16 -3.05 10.64
CA LEU A 97 6.17 -4.50 10.86
C LEU A 97 6.28 -4.81 12.34
N GLU A 98 5.68 -5.90 12.76
CA GLU A 98 5.89 -6.54 14.05
C GLU A 98 6.37 -7.97 13.87
N GLU A 99 7.12 -8.47 14.84
CA GLU A 99 7.56 -9.85 14.85
C GLU A 99 6.58 -10.69 15.66
N GLN A 100 5.99 -11.66 15.00
CA GLN A 100 5.16 -12.65 15.66
C GLN A 100 6.03 -13.85 16.04
N PRO A 101 6.09 -14.20 17.33
CA PRO A 101 6.84 -15.37 17.74
C PRO A 101 6.17 -16.63 17.16
N GLY A 102 6.97 -17.47 16.52
CA GLY A 102 6.49 -18.78 16.10
C GLY A 102 6.13 -19.66 17.30
N SER A 103 5.25 -20.61 17.10
CA SER A 103 5.01 -21.69 18.06
C SER A 103 6.16 -22.71 18.01
N TYR A 104 6.13 -23.73 18.86
CA TYR A 104 7.20 -24.74 18.91
C TYR A 104 7.47 -25.45 17.58
N GLU A 105 6.52 -25.40 16.63
CA GLU A 105 6.58 -26.02 15.30
C GLU A 105 6.55 -25.00 14.16
N GLU A 106 6.31 -23.71 14.44
CA GLU A 106 6.18 -22.64 13.44
C GLU A 106 7.36 -21.69 13.51
N GLU A 107 7.89 -21.29 12.37
CA GLU A 107 8.93 -20.26 12.26
C GLU A 107 8.39 -18.89 12.67
N PRO A 108 9.25 -18.00 13.21
CA PRO A 108 8.85 -16.63 13.47
C PRO A 108 8.40 -15.92 12.18
N ALA A 109 7.34 -15.15 12.27
CA ALA A 109 6.79 -14.40 11.16
C ALA A 109 6.97 -12.89 11.37
N LEU A 110 6.95 -12.15 10.26
CA LEU A 110 6.80 -10.70 10.24
C LEU A 110 5.39 -10.38 9.75
N ALA A 111 4.65 -9.58 10.50
CA ALA A 111 3.32 -9.13 10.12
C ALA A 111 3.29 -7.62 9.98
N PHE A 112 2.51 -7.12 9.04
CA PHE A 112 2.19 -5.70 9.02
C PHE A 112 1.26 -5.37 10.18
N VAL A 113 1.53 -4.25 10.84
CA VAL A 113 0.61 -3.71 11.86
C VAL A 113 -0.72 -3.39 11.17
N PRO A 114 -1.87 -3.88 11.67
CA PRO A 114 -3.15 -3.75 10.97
C PRO A 114 -3.53 -2.29 10.60
N GLU A 115 -3.14 -1.33 11.44
CA GLU A 115 -3.43 0.08 11.25
C GLU A 115 -2.68 0.71 10.05
N VAL A 116 -1.63 0.05 9.54
CA VAL A 116 -0.90 0.55 8.35
C VAL A 116 -1.46 0.01 7.04
N ALA A 117 -2.32 -1.01 7.07
CA ALA A 117 -2.90 -1.58 5.85
C ALA A 117 -3.58 -0.54 4.94
N PRO A 118 -4.40 0.40 5.45
CA PRO A 118 -5.00 1.45 4.61
C PRO A 118 -3.95 2.38 3.96
N LEU A 119 -2.79 2.59 4.60
CA LEU A 119 -1.71 3.40 4.03
C LEU A 119 -1.03 2.66 2.87
N LEU A 120 -0.83 1.35 3.01
CA LEU A 120 -0.23 0.52 1.96
C LEU A 120 -1.16 0.41 0.75
N GLU A 121 -2.45 0.24 0.97
CA GLU A 121 -3.46 0.27 -0.10
C GLU A 121 -3.48 1.62 -0.83
N ALA A 122 -3.38 2.73 -0.10
CA ALA A 122 -3.32 4.06 -0.70
C ALA A 122 -2.03 4.27 -1.51
N LEU A 123 -0.88 3.81 -1.03
CA LEU A 123 0.39 3.85 -1.77
C LEU A 123 0.32 3.02 -3.05
N GLU A 124 -0.27 1.83 -2.98
CA GLU A 124 -0.50 0.97 -4.16
C GLU A 124 -1.40 1.66 -5.19
N GLU A 125 -2.48 2.31 -4.74
CA GLU A 125 -3.41 3.02 -5.62
C GLU A 125 -2.77 4.25 -6.29
N ILE A 126 -1.86 4.95 -5.59
CA ILE A 126 -1.10 6.07 -6.17
C ILE A 126 -0.17 5.58 -7.28
N LEU A 127 0.50 4.43 -7.09
CA LEU A 127 1.40 3.87 -8.10
C LEU A 127 0.67 3.19 -9.25
N ASN A 128 -0.45 2.56 -8.95
CA ASN A 128 -1.30 1.86 -9.91
C ASN A 128 -2.69 2.51 -9.91
N PRO A 129 -2.81 3.77 -10.35
CA PRO A 129 -4.10 4.45 -10.33
C PRO A 129 -5.10 3.61 -11.13
N ARG A 130 -6.13 3.13 -10.45
CA ARG A 130 -7.24 2.50 -11.15
C ARG A 130 -7.77 3.56 -12.10
N VAL A 131 -7.56 3.36 -13.37
CA VAL A 131 -8.25 4.15 -14.39
C VAL A 131 -9.73 3.81 -14.21
N VAL A 132 -10.41 4.60 -13.39
CA VAL A 132 -11.85 4.52 -13.29
C VAL A 132 -12.34 4.89 -14.69
N THR A 133 -12.64 3.86 -15.47
CA THR A 133 -13.14 4.02 -16.84
C THR A 133 -14.56 4.55 -16.72
N TYR A 134 -14.70 5.85 -16.45
CA TYR A 134 -15.97 6.57 -16.53
C TYR A 134 -16.58 6.48 -17.95
N THR A 135 -15.76 6.10 -18.95
CA THR A 135 -16.15 5.97 -20.35
C THR A 135 -17.38 5.08 -20.53
N GLY A 136 -17.52 3.98 -19.81
CA GLY A 136 -18.68 3.09 -20.00
C GLY A 136 -19.99 3.69 -19.51
N LYS A 137 -20.00 4.28 -18.31
CA LYS A 137 -21.20 4.90 -17.73
C LYS A 137 -21.54 6.23 -18.40
N LEU A 138 -20.53 7.08 -18.66
CA LEU A 138 -20.70 8.32 -19.40
C LEU A 138 -21.14 8.05 -20.84
N TYR A 139 -20.59 7.03 -21.50
CA TYR A 139 -21.01 6.64 -22.84
C TYR A 139 -22.45 6.11 -22.86
N LYS A 140 -22.83 5.29 -21.88
CA LYS A 140 -24.21 4.82 -21.71
C LYS A 140 -25.16 6.00 -21.48
N ALA A 141 -24.82 6.90 -20.54
CA ALA A 141 -25.59 8.10 -20.29
C ALA A 141 -25.74 9.00 -21.53
N TRP A 142 -24.65 9.19 -22.30
CA TRP A 142 -24.65 9.93 -23.52
C TRP A 142 -25.53 9.28 -24.62
N GLN A 143 -25.45 7.93 -24.80
CA GLN A 143 -26.34 7.20 -25.72
C GLN A 143 -27.81 7.33 -25.34
N LEU A 144 -28.14 7.19 -24.06
CA LEU A 144 -29.49 7.34 -23.54
C LEU A 144 -30.03 8.76 -23.79
N LEU A 145 -29.20 9.79 -23.61
CA LEU A 145 -29.58 11.18 -23.87
C LEU A 145 -29.74 11.51 -25.37
N GLN A 146 -28.95 10.89 -26.24
CA GLN A 146 -29.10 11.06 -27.67
C GLN A 146 -30.44 10.53 -28.20
N ASN A 147 -30.92 9.44 -27.65
CA ASN A 147 -32.15 8.78 -28.06
C ASN A 147 -33.39 9.32 -27.33
N ILE A 148 -33.26 10.36 -26.51
CA ILE A 148 -34.34 10.90 -25.68
C ILE A 148 -35.53 11.44 -26.50
N GLY A 149 -35.28 11.87 -27.72
CA GLY A 149 -36.30 12.41 -28.61
C GLY A 149 -37.24 11.35 -29.20
N GLU A 150 -36.88 10.07 -29.17
CA GLU A 150 -37.66 8.96 -29.68
C GLU A 150 -38.45 8.23 -28.55
N GLU A 151 -38.19 8.59 -27.32
CA GLU A 151 -38.75 7.91 -26.14
C GLU A 151 -40.10 8.49 -25.73
N LYS A 152 -41.09 7.61 -25.49
CA LYS A 152 -42.47 8.01 -25.12
C LYS A 152 -42.56 8.62 -23.71
N SER A 153 -41.64 8.27 -22.82
CA SER A 153 -41.58 8.77 -21.45
C SER A 153 -40.12 9.08 -21.05
N PRO A 154 -39.54 10.15 -21.61
CA PRO A 154 -38.11 10.42 -21.49
C PRO A 154 -37.67 10.68 -20.02
N TYR A 155 -38.53 11.22 -19.19
CA TYR A 155 -38.24 11.49 -17.81
C TYR A 155 -38.11 10.18 -16.98
N GLU A 156 -39.03 9.27 -17.11
CA GLU A 156 -39.05 8.05 -16.29
C GLU A 156 -38.04 7.02 -16.79
N ASN A 157 -37.86 6.87 -18.09
CA ASN A 157 -37.07 5.79 -18.67
C ASN A 157 -35.61 6.20 -18.89
N VAL A 158 -35.31 7.48 -19.11
CA VAL A 158 -33.97 7.96 -19.45
C VAL A 158 -33.38 8.83 -18.37
N LEU A 159 -34.01 9.95 -18.02
CA LEU A 159 -33.43 10.91 -17.09
C LEU A 159 -33.32 10.34 -15.66
N ARG A 160 -34.30 9.56 -15.23
CA ARG A 160 -34.29 8.90 -13.93
C ARG A 160 -33.19 7.83 -13.84
N GLU A 161 -32.99 7.04 -14.90
CA GLU A 161 -31.92 6.04 -14.95
C GLU A 161 -30.54 6.70 -14.93
N VAL A 162 -30.33 7.72 -15.76
CA VAL A 162 -29.08 8.49 -15.80
C VAL A 162 -28.78 9.16 -14.45
N ALA A 163 -29.79 9.77 -13.82
CA ALA A 163 -29.63 10.39 -12.51
C ALA A 163 -29.27 9.35 -11.42
N SER A 164 -29.92 8.18 -11.45
CA SER A 164 -29.63 7.08 -10.52
C SER A 164 -28.21 6.53 -10.67
N ASP A 165 -27.76 6.34 -11.92
CA ASP A 165 -26.40 5.87 -12.24
C ASP A 165 -25.33 6.88 -11.77
N LEU A 166 -25.56 8.18 -11.97
CA LEU A 166 -24.67 9.25 -11.52
C LEU A 166 -24.65 9.39 -10.00
N GLU A 167 -25.78 9.21 -9.32
CA GLU A 167 -25.83 9.22 -7.85
C GLU A 167 -25.14 8.01 -7.23
N ALA A 168 -25.30 6.83 -7.83
CA ALA A 168 -24.62 5.61 -7.40
C ALA A 168 -23.09 5.77 -7.53
N ASP A 169 -22.63 6.38 -8.62
CA ASP A 169 -21.22 6.65 -8.86
C ASP A 169 -20.65 7.67 -7.86
N ARG A 170 -21.40 8.74 -7.56
CA ARG A 170 -21.03 9.74 -6.55
C ARG A 170 -20.95 9.14 -5.14
N LYS A 171 -21.81 8.18 -4.79
CA LYS A 171 -21.77 7.46 -3.51
C LYS A 171 -20.57 6.51 -3.45
N SER A 172 -20.30 5.79 -4.52
CA SER A 172 -19.13 4.92 -4.66
C SER A 172 -17.82 5.70 -4.52
N THR A 173 -17.71 6.86 -5.16
CA THR A 173 -16.54 7.74 -5.05
C THR A 173 -16.36 8.31 -3.64
N ARG A 174 -17.45 8.59 -2.90
CA ARG A 174 -17.37 9.06 -1.52
C ARG A 174 -17.03 7.97 -0.52
N LEU A 175 -17.47 6.73 -0.73
CA LEU A 175 -17.13 5.58 0.12
C LEU A 175 -15.67 5.14 -0.07
N ASN A 176 -15.11 5.34 -1.26
CA ASN A 176 -13.69 5.12 -1.53
C ASN A 176 -12.80 6.33 -1.13
N SER A 177 -13.39 7.42 -0.66
CA SER A 177 -12.70 8.63 -0.21
C SER A 177 -12.91 8.89 1.30
N SER A 178 -13.48 7.94 2.04
CA SER A 178 -13.71 7.95 3.48
C SER A 178 -12.98 6.82 4.16
#